data_b78a10f9be9b82bd15052dbeb93ed15c
#
_entry.id   b78a10f9be9b82bd15052dbeb93ed15c
#
_cell.length_a   1.000
_cell.length_b   1.000
_cell.length_c   1.000
_cell.angle_alpha   90.00
_cell.angle_beta   90.00
_cell.angle_gamma   90.00
#
_symmetry.space_group_name_H-M   'P 1'
#
loop_
_entity.id
_entity.type
_entity.pdbx_description
1 polymer ?
#
loop_
_entity_poly.entity_id
_entity_poly.type
_entity_poly.pdbx_seq_one_letter_code
_entity_poly.pdbx_strand_id
1 'polypeptide(L)'
;MKKLLITGFDPFGGAVVNPSWEAVKRLHDRIGDWQLTKIEIPTVFGVAAQTVLAAAQELQPDAIVCIGQAGGRESITPEAYGVNLRHARIADNAGNQPLAVPIMQNAPASYMSTLPVNDIVHAVQNAGLPCKLSFSAGRFVCNDVLYTLLHHYRGTNTKVGFIHVPFLHEQAKEGQPSMSLDDIVNALDCAINAI
;
A
#
# COMPACT_ATOMS: atom_id res chain seq x y z
N MET A 1 -20.98 -11.20 0.87
CA MET A 1 -20.15 -10.20 0.17
C MET A 1 -18.90 -10.02 1.02
N LYS A 2 -17.71 -10.10 0.42
CA LYS A 2 -16.44 -9.97 1.13
C LYS A 2 -16.17 -8.51 1.47
N LYS A 3 -15.56 -8.24 2.60
CA LYS A 3 -15.20 -6.89 3.05
C LYS A 3 -13.72 -6.62 2.77
N LEU A 4 -13.42 -5.55 2.07
CA LEU A 4 -12.07 -5.06 1.81
C LEU A 4 -11.83 -3.74 2.53
N LEU A 5 -10.86 -3.70 3.44
CA LEU A 5 -10.33 -2.44 3.95
C LEU A 5 -9.20 -1.98 3.02
N ILE A 6 -9.38 -0.83 2.38
CA ILE A 6 -8.37 -0.25 1.50
C ILE A 6 -7.93 1.12 2.00
N THR A 7 -6.61 1.38 1.98
CA THR A 7 -6.06 2.61 2.53
C THR A 7 -5.20 3.35 1.53
N GLY A 8 -5.17 4.68 1.64
CA GLY A 8 -4.18 5.54 1.00
C GLY A 8 -3.55 6.45 2.05
N PHE A 9 -2.42 7.05 1.74
CA PHE A 9 -1.70 7.93 2.66
C PHE A 9 -2.00 9.39 2.41
N ASP A 10 -1.91 10.19 3.47
CA ASP A 10 -1.86 11.63 3.39
C ASP A 10 -0.62 12.14 2.62
N PRO A 11 -0.60 13.39 2.15
CA PRO A 11 0.59 14.00 1.55
C PRO A 11 1.76 14.06 2.53
N PHE A 12 2.99 13.87 2.03
CA PHE A 12 4.22 13.92 2.83
C PHE A 12 5.40 14.51 2.05
N GLY A 13 6.47 14.86 2.75
CA GLY A 13 7.70 15.35 2.14
C GLY A 13 7.53 16.68 1.36
N GLY A 14 6.58 17.53 1.77
CA GLY A 14 6.26 18.79 1.10
C GLY A 14 5.35 18.67 -0.13
N ALA A 15 4.86 17.46 -0.47
CA ALA A 15 3.87 17.27 -1.52
C ALA A 15 2.50 17.81 -1.09
N VAL A 16 1.70 18.27 -2.06
CA VAL A 16 0.32 18.74 -1.82
C VAL A 16 -0.73 17.65 -2.03
N VAL A 17 -0.35 16.58 -2.72
CA VAL A 17 -1.22 15.42 -2.99
C VAL A 17 -0.43 14.12 -2.79
N ASN A 18 -1.15 13.03 -2.48
CA ASN A 18 -0.60 11.70 -2.50
C ASN A 18 -1.42 10.82 -3.45
N PRO A 19 -0.85 10.31 -4.55
CA PRO A 19 -1.58 9.53 -5.55
C PRO A 19 -2.29 8.30 -4.97
N SER A 20 -1.78 7.75 -3.89
CA SER A 20 -2.41 6.59 -3.25
C SER A 20 -3.81 6.91 -2.71
N TRP A 21 -3.95 8.00 -1.97
CA TRP A 21 -5.25 8.42 -1.46
C TRP A 21 -6.15 8.97 -2.57
N GLU A 22 -5.58 9.74 -3.50
CA GLU A 22 -6.36 10.26 -4.65
C GLU A 22 -6.99 9.11 -5.46
N ALA A 23 -6.25 8.03 -5.69
CA ALA A 23 -6.77 6.86 -6.39
C ALA A 23 -7.80 6.09 -5.54
N VAL A 24 -7.51 5.82 -4.27
CA VAL A 24 -8.43 5.10 -3.37
C VAL A 24 -9.79 5.80 -3.25
N LYS A 25 -9.81 7.13 -3.15
CA LYS A 25 -11.05 7.90 -3.12
C LYS A 25 -11.94 7.66 -4.36
N ARG A 26 -11.33 7.48 -5.54
CA ARG A 26 -12.04 7.32 -6.82
C ARG A 26 -12.53 5.91 -7.11
N LEU A 27 -12.02 4.90 -6.42
CA LEU A 27 -12.52 3.53 -6.58
C LEU A 27 -14.02 3.48 -6.28
N HIS A 28 -14.74 2.59 -6.95
CA HIS A 28 -16.13 2.31 -6.58
C HIS A 28 -16.20 1.66 -5.20
N ASP A 29 -17.31 1.85 -4.49
CA ASP A 29 -17.51 1.25 -3.16
C ASP A 29 -17.73 -0.26 -3.25
N ARG A 30 -17.93 -0.77 -4.48
CA ARG A 30 -18.04 -2.19 -4.78
C ARG A 30 -17.25 -2.52 -6.05
N ILE A 31 -16.37 -3.53 -5.95
CA ILE A 31 -15.59 -4.06 -7.06
C ILE A 31 -15.72 -5.59 -7.02
N GLY A 32 -16.31 -6.19 -8.05
CA GLY A 32 -16.61 -7.62 -8.05
C GLY A 32 -17.39 -8.06 -6.81
N ASP A 33 -16.86 -9.01 -6.06
CA ASP A 33 -17.45 -9.52 -4.82
C ASP A 33 -17.07 -8.73 -3.56
N TRP A 34 -16.24 -7.69 -3.71
CA TRP A 34 -15.73 -6.88 -2.61
C TRP A 34 -16.59 -5.66 -2.34
N GLN A 35 -16.94 -5.47 -1.05
CA GLN A 35 -17.42 -4.20 -0.50
C GLN A 35 -16.23 -3.46 0.10
N LEU A 36 -15.92 -2.28 -0.41
CA LEU A 36 -14.76 -1.48 0.01
C LEU A 36 -15.10 -0.54 1.15
N THR A 37 -14.25 -0.53 2.17
CA THR A 37 -14.16 0.55 3.17
C THR A 37 -12.82 1.26 2.94
N LYS A 38 -12.88 2.56 2.65
CA LYS A 38 -11.74 3.40 2.28
C LYS A 38 -11.35 4.29 3.44
N ILE A 39 -10.09 4.31 3.82
CA ILE A 39 -9.59 5.22 4.85
C ILE A 39 -8.28 5.89 4.41
N GLU A 40 -8.13 7.16 4.76
CA GLU A 40 -6.85 7.86 4.68
C GLU A 40 -6.06 7.59 5.96
N ILE A 41 -4.76 7.30 5.83
CA ILE A 41 -3.87 7.04 6.95
C ILE A 41 -2.69 8.03 6.96
N PRO A 42 -2.21 8.44 8.14
CA PRO A 42 -1.11 9.41 8.22
C PRO A 42 0.22 8.77 7.81
N THR A 43 1.08 9.55 7.15
CA THR A 43 2.46 9.12 6.86
C THR A 43 3.34 9.30 8.11
N VAL A 44 3.05 8.48 9.15
CA VAL A 44 3.73 8.52 10.47
C VAL A 44 4.01 7.11 10.95
N PHE A 45 5.27 6.82 11.28
CA PHE A 45 5.70 5.52 11.80
C PHE A 45 4.89 5.07 13.02
N GLY A 46 4.45 3.81 12.99
CA GLY A 46 3.63 3.21 14.03
C GLY A 46 2.17 3.67 14.00
N VAL A 47 1.90 4.98 13.86
CA VAL A 47 0.54 5.54 13.86
C VAL A 47 -0.25 5.05 12.65
N ALA A 48 0.34 5.05 11.45
CA ALA A 48 -0.31 4.53 10.24
C ALA A 48 -0.82 3.10 10.43
N ALA A 49 0.03 2.20 10.92
CA ALA A 49 -0.35 0.82 11.16
C ALA A 49 -1.45 0.68 12.23
N GLN A 50 -1.37 1.46 13.32
CA GLN A 50 -2.39 1.45 14.38
C GLN A 50 -3.74 1.94 13.87
N THR A 51 -3.77 2.97 13.00
CA THR A 51 -5.00 3.45 12.36
C THR A 51 -5.67 2.35 11.54
N VAL A 52 -4.88 1.60 10.76
CA VAL A 52 -5.43 0.46 9.98
C VAL A 52 -5.94 -0.64 10.90
N LEU A 53 -5.19 -1.00 11.95
CA LEU A 53 -5.59 -2.03 12.90
C LEU A 53 -6.89 -1.68 13.63
N ALA A 54 -7.05 -0.42 14.05
CA ALA A 54 -8.29 0.05 14.70
C ALA A 54 -9.49 -0.07 13.74
N ALA A 55 -9.37 0.43 12.50
CA ALA A 55 -10.43 0.30 11.50
C ALA A 55 -10.74 -1.16 11.16
N ALA A 56 -9.71 -2.01 11.06
CA ALA A 56 -9.89 -3.43 10.79
C ALA A 56 -10.56 -4.18 11.95
N GLN A 57 -10.31 -3.78 13.20
CA GLN A 57 -10.97 -4.34 14.37
C GLN A 57 -12.49 -4.09 14.34
N GLU A 58 -12.93 -2.92 13.91
CA GLU A 58 -14.35 -2.60 13.78
C GLU A 58 -14.99 -3.27 12.55
N LEU A 59 -14.31 -3.24 11.41
CA LEU A 59 -14.84 -3.75 10.15
C LEU A 59 -14.84 -5.28 10.08
N GLN A 60 -13.84 -5.95 10.68
CA GLN A 60 -13.56 -7.39 10.53
C GLN A 60 -13.44 -7.77 9.04
N PRO A 61 -12.42 -7.25 8.30
CA PRO A 61 -12.30 -7.42 6.86
C PRO A 61 -11.78 -8.82 6.49
N ASP A 62 -12.18 -9.30 5.30
CA ASP A 62 -11.62 -10.50 4.68
C ASP A 62 -10.26 -10.21 4.03
N ALA A 63 -10.02 -8.97 3.64
CA ALA A 63 -8.72 -8.51 3.13
C ALA A 63 -8.41 -7.05 3.52
N ILE A 64 -7.11 -6.76 3.66
CA ILE A 64 -6.57 -5.41 3.88
C ILE A 64 -5.55 -5.13 2.78
N VAL A 65 -5.78 -4.08 2.00
CA VAL A 65 -4.86 -3.65 0.94
C VAL A 65 -4.47 -2.20 1.19
N CYS A 66 -3.19 -1.98 1.47
CA CYS A 66 -2.67 -0.64 1.64
C CYS A 66 -2.04 -0.15 0.33
N ILE A 67 -2.36 1.08 -0.06
CA ILE A 67 -1.83 1.71 -1.27
C ILE A 67 -0.88 2.82 -0.83
N GLY A 68 0.30 2.89 -1.45
CA GLY A 68 1.30 3.93 -1.15
C GLY A 68 1.96 4.47 -2.39
N GLN A 69 2.52 5.68 -2.29
CA GLN A 69 3.30 6.31 -3.36
C GLN A 69 4.73 5.79 -3.38
N ALA A 70 5.23 5.40 -4.55
CA ALA A 70 6.64 5.11 -4.78
C ALA A 70 7.16 5.92 -5.96
N GLY A 71 7.63 7.12 -5.69
CA GLY A 71 8.24 7.99 -6.71
C GLY A 71 9.45 7.34 -7.38
N GLY A 72 9.58 7.53 -8.69
CA GLY A 72 10.62 6.92 -9.51
C GLY A 72 10.26 5.54 -10.06
N ARG A 73 9.12 4.95 -9.71
CA ARG A 73 8.58 3.75 -10.35
C ARG A 73 7.72 4.14 -11.55
N GLU A 74 7.75 3.32 -12.60
CA GLU A 74 6.99 3.51 -13.85
C GLU A 74 5.73 2.66 -13.94
N SER A 75 5.44 1.84 -12.91
CA SER A 75 4.38 0.83 -12.91
C SER A 75 3.76 0.64 -11.53
N ILE A 76 2.55 0.10 -11.51
CA ILE A 76 1.93 -0.43 -10.29
C ILE A 76 2.79 -1.60 -9.78
N THR A 77 3.03 -1.66 -8.49
CA THR A 77 3.91 -2.67 -7.92
C THR A 77 3.32 -3.29 -6.64
N PRO A 78 2.66 -4.45 -6.75
CA PRO A 78 2.34 -5.29 -5.60
C PRO A 78 3.62 -5.73 -4.89
N GLU A 79 3.66 -5.61 -3.58
CA GLU A 79 4.82 -5.92 -2.75
C GLU A 79 4.78 -7.36 -2.25
N ALA A 80 5.82 -8.14 -2.55
CA ALA A 80 5.90 -9.53 -2.13
C ALA A 80 6.22 -9.70 -0.64
N TYR A 81 6.93 -8.74 -0.03
CA TYR A 81 7.43 -8.85 1.33
C TYR A 81 7.34 -7.54 2.12
N GLY A 82 7.05 -7.66 3.43
CA GLY A 82 7.36 -6.65 4.44
C GLY A 82 8.57 -7.08 5.26
N VAL A 83 9.50 -6.16 5.53
CA VAL A 83 10.74 -6.43 6.29
C VAL A 83 10.73 -5.76 7.66
N ASN A 84 11.31 -6.42 8.66
CA ASN A 84 11.38 -5.93 10.05
C ASN A 84 12.44 -4.85 10.24
N LEU A 85 12.33 -3.75 9.50
CA LEU A 85 13.31 -2.69 9.53
C LEU A 85 12.68 -1.33 9.22
N ARG A 86 12.90 -0.34 10.09
CA ARG A 86 12.72 1.09 9.84
C ARG A 86 14.05 1.73 9.52
N HIS A 87 14.13 2.43 8.39
CA HIS A 87 15.29 3.24 8.03
C HIS A 87 14.84 4.40 7.14
N ALA A 88 14.71 5.58 7.72
CA ALA A 88 14.14 6.75 7.04
C ALA A 88 15.22 7.70 6.53
N ARG A 89 15.21 8.00 5.22
CA ARG A 89 16.08 9.03 4.62
C ARG A 89 15.60 10.45 4.90
N ILE A 90 14.30 10.62 5.13
CA ILE A 90 13.63 11.86 5.48
C ILE A 90 12.76 11.61 6.71
N ALA A 91 12.43 12.66 7.46
CA ALA A 91 11.46 12.57 8.54
C ALA A 91 10.05 12.26 8.01
N ASP A 92 9.25 11.55 8.81
CA ASP A 92 7.82 11.41 8.59
C ASP A 92 7.05 12.72 8.94
N ASN A 93 5.71 12.70 8.78
CA ASN A 93 4.90 13.90 9.04
C ASN A 93 4.87 14.34 10.53
N ALA A 94 5.34 13.50 11.45
CA ALA A 94 5.49 13.85 12.87
C ALA A 94 6.95 14.15 13.28
N GLY A 95 7.89 14.19 12.31
CA GLY A 95 9.30 14.47 12.56
C GLY A 95 10.12 13.24 12.96
N ASN A 96 9.58 12.03 12.92
CA ASN A 96 10.34 10.82 13.25
C ASN A 96 11.22 10.40 12.08
N GLN A 97 12.49 10.11 12.37
CA GLN A 97 13.47 9.66 11.39
C GLN A 97 14.29 8.47 11.93
N PRO A 98 13.68 7.27 12.08
CA PRO A 98 14.39 6.11 12.61
C PRO A 98 15.51 5.65 11.68
N LEU A 99 16.63 5.22 12.25
CA LEU A 99 17.82 4.76 11.54
C LEU A 99 18.14 3.32 11.95
N ALA A 100 17.87 2.37 11.04
CA ALA A 100 18.18 0.94 11.18
C ALA A 100 17.65 0.30 12.48
N VAL A 101 16.40 0.58 12.84
CA VAL A 101 15.73 -0.01 14.02
C VAL A 101 14.70 -1.05 13.59
N PRO A 102 14.54 -2.16 14.34
CA PRO A 102 13.48 -3.13 14.04
C PRO A 102 12.10 -2.52 14.28
N ILE A 103 11.12 -2.97 13.49
CA ILE A 103 9.71 -2.62 13.69
C ILE A 103 9.19 -3.32 14.96
N MET A 104 9.54 -4.59 15.10
CA MET A 104 9.19 -5.41 16.28
C MET A 104 10.39 -6.20 16.78
N GLN A 105 10.63 -6.14 18.08
CA GLN A 105 11.67 -6.93 18.73
C GLN A 105 11.32 -8.41 18.71
N ASN A 106 12.31 -9.27 18.56
CA ASN A 106 12.17 -10.73 18.61
C ASN A 106 11.15 -11.32 17.61
N ALA A 107 10.89 -10.61 16.50
CA ALA A 107 10.02 -11.05 15.42
C ALA A 107 10.83 -11.42 14.17
N PRO A 108 10.28 -12.24 13.24
CA PRO A 108 10.96 -12.62 12.01
C PRO A 108 11.47 -11.43 11.20
N ALA A 109 12.55 -11.65 10.42
CA ALA A 109 13.15 -10.61 9.60
C ALA A 109 12.22 -10.12 8.48
N SER A 110 11.29 -10.95 8.02
CA SER A 110 10.31 -10.60 6.98
C SER A 110 9.08 -11.48 7.03
N TYR A 111 8.01 -10.99 6.42
CA TYR A 111 6.79 -11.75 6.11
C TYR A 111 6.45 -11.62 4.63
N MET A 112 5.94 -12.69 4.03
CA MET A 112 5.37 -12.65 2.70
C MET A 112 3.98 -12.00 2.74
N SER A 113 3.65 -11.23 1.72
CA SER A 113 2.27 -10.81 1.44
C SER A 113 1.37 -12.04 1.33
N THR A 114 0.15 -11.94 1.86
CA THR A 114 -0.85 -13.01 1.71
C THR A 114 -1.84 -12.73 0.57
N LEU A 115 -1.64 -11.63 -0.18
CA LEU A 115 -2.35 -11.38 -1.44
C LEU A 115 -1.79 -12.28 -2.55
N PRO A 116 -2.60 -12.64 -3.56
CA PRO A 116 -2.16 -13.37 -4.74
C PRO A 116 -1.39 -12.43 -5.71
N VAL A 117 -0.20 -11.98 -5.29
CA VAL A 117 0.54 -10.90 -5.96
C VAL A 117 0.85 -11.18 -7.44
N ASN A 118 1.06 -12.45 -7.82
CA ASN A 118 1.27 -12.83 -9.22
C ASN A 118 -0.01 -12.68 -10.05
N ASP A 119 -1.16 -13.09 -9.50
CA ASP A 119 -2.44 -12.96 -10.19
C ASP A 119 -2.82 -11.48 -10.36
N ILE A 120 -2.51 -10.65 -9.36
CA ILE A 120 -2.66 -9.19 -9.44
C ILE A 120 -1.80 -8.63 -10.58
N VAL A 121 -0.52 -9.03 -10.68
CA VAL A 121 0.36 -8.58 -11.77
C VAL A 121 -0.22 -8.97 -13.12
N HIS A 122 -0.64 -10.23 -13.29
CA HIS A 122 -1.22 -10.71 -14.54
C HIS A 122 -2.53 -9.99 -14.91
N ALA A 123 -3.42 -9.77 -13.94
CA ALA A 123 -4.69 -9.09 -14.18
C ALA A 123 -4.49 -7.65 -14.68
N VAL A 124 -3.59 -6.89 -14.04
CA VAL A 124 -3.28 -5.52 -14.45
C VAL A 124 -2.59 -5.48 -15.83
N GLN A 125 -1.63 -6.39 -16.07
CA GLN A 125 -0.96 -6.48 -17.37
C GLN A 125 -1.90 -6.88 -18.50
N ASN A 126 -2.83 -7.80 -18.26
CA ASN A 126 -3.84 -8.22 -19.23
C ASN A 126 -4.82 -7.07 -19.58
N ALA A 127 -5.01 -6.12 -18.70
CA ALA A 127 -5.74 -4.89 -18.97
C ALA A 127 -4.91 -3.83 -19.75
N GLY A 128 -3.68 -4.15 -20.14
CA GLY A 128 -2.79 -3.25 -20.88
C GLY A 128 -2.10 -2.20 -20.01
N LEU A 129 -2.14 -2.33 -18.68
CA LEU A 129 -1.55 -1.39 -17.75
C LEU A 129 -0.20 -1.87 -17.19
N PRO A 130 0.76 -0.98 -16.95
CA PRO A 130 2.08 -1.38 -16.48
C PRO A 130 2.02 -1.86 -15.02
N CYS A 131 2.44 -3.10 -14.79
CA CYS A 131 2.50 -3.72 -13.47
C CYS A 131 3.71 -4.64 -13.36
N LYS A 132 4.40 -4.62 -12.24
CA LYS A 132 5.55 -5.50 -11.93
C LYS A 132 5.50 -5.95 -10.48
N LEU A 133 5.90 -7.19 -10.20
CA LEU A 133 6.10 -7.64 -8.83
C LEU A 133 7.28 -6.90 -8.19
N SER A 134 7.10 -6.45 -6.95
CA SER A 134 8.16 -5.83 -6.17
C SER A 134 8.55 -6.70 -4.98
N PHE A 135 9.85 -6.81 -4.72
CA PHE A 135 10.41 -7.55 -3.59
C PHE A 135 10.85 -6.65 -2.43
N SER A 136 10.55 -5.35 -2.50
CA SER A 136 10.91 -4.41 -1.44
C SER A 136 9.99 -3.20 -1.40
N ALA A 137 9.18 -3.11 -0.35
CA ALA A 137 8.38 -1.94 -0.01
C ALA A 137 9.21 -0.77 0.56
N GLY A 138 10.53 -0.86 0.51
CA GLY A 138 11.44 0.09 1.13
C GLY A 138 11.56 -0.13 2.64
N ARG A 139 11.83 0.93 3.40
CA ARG A 139 12.02 0.90 4.87
C ARG A 139 11.40 2.12 5.55
N PHE A 140 10.50 2.80 4.84
CA PHE A 140 9.75 3.95 5.34
C PHE A 140 8.39 3.49 5.88
N VAL A 141 7.44 4.40 6.07
CA VAL A 141 6.12 4.14 6.67
C VAL A 141 5.34 3.06 5.93
N CYS A 142 5.46 2.96 4.59
CA CYS A 142 4.80 1.91 3.80
C CYS A 142 5.19 0.49 4.25
N ASN A 143 6.49 0.26 4.41
CA ASN A 143 6.98 -1.03 4.91
C ASN A 143 6.61 -1.25 6.39
N ASP A 144 6.61 -0.20 7.20
CA ASP A 144 6.18 -0.27 8.61
C ASP A 144 4.74 -0.78 8.73
N VAL A 145 3.84 -0.22 7.92
CA VAL A 145 2.44 -0.66 7.85
C VAL A 145 2.35 -2.11 7.36
N LEU A 146 2.96 -2.42 6.22
CA LEU A 146 2.90 -3.76 5.63
C LEU A 146 3.41 -4.82 6.60
N TYR A 147 4.61 -4.63 7.18
CA TYR A 147 5.17 -5.60 8.11
C TYR A 147 4.31 -5.77 9.36
N THR A 148 3.84 -4.66 9.95
CA THR A 148 3.03 -4.69 11.17
C THR A 148 1.72 -5.44 10.95
N LEU A 149 1.03 -5.20 9.84
CA LEU A 149 -0.22 -5.89 9.50
C LEU A 149 0.01 -7.37 9.20
N LEU A 150 1.05 -7.73 8.44
CA LEU A 150 1.41 -9.13 8.17
C LEU A 150 1.75 -9.88 9.46
N HIS A 151 2.45 -9.22 10.40
CA HIS A 151 2.73 -9.79 11.72
C HIS A 151 1.45 -10.01 12.52
N HIS A 152 0.55 -9.04 12.55
CA HIS A 152 -0.71 -9.10 13.32
C HIS A 152 -1.65 -10.19 12.79
N TYR A 153 -1.83 -10.27 11.48
CA TYR A 153 -2.76 -11.20 10.83
C TYR A 153 -2.16 -12.58 10.48
N ARG A 154 -0.91 -12.87 10.90
CA ARG A 154 -0.31 -14.19 10.67
C ARG A 154 -1.17 -15.30 11.28
N GLY A 155 -1.39 -16.37 10.51
CA GLY A 155 -2.21 -17.49 10.97
C GLY A 155 -3.72 -17.23 10.99
N THR A 156 -4.18 -16.08 10.50
CA THR A 156 -5.61 -15.78 10.28
C THR A 156 -5.98 -15.99 8.81
N ASN A 157 -7.28 -15.91 8.50
CA ASN A 157 -7.78 -15.98 7.13
C ASN A 157 -7.80 -14.61 6.42
N THR A 158 -7.60 -13.50 7.14
CA THR A 158 -7.57 -12.16 6.55
C THR A 158 -6.34 -12.00 5.67
N LYS A 159 -6.55 -11.71 4.39
CA LYS A 159 -5.46 -11.42 3.45
C LYS A 159 -4.91 -10.03 3.69
N VAL A 160 -3.59 -9.87 3.62
CA VAL A 160 -2.90 -8.59 3.83
C VAL A 160 -1.85 -8.38 2.76
N GLY A 161 -1.80 -7.17 2.21
CA GLY A 161 -0.73 -6.77 1.32
C GLY A 161 -0.67 -5.28 1.04
N PHE A 162 0.25 -4.92 0.17
CA PHE A 162 0.57 -3.54 -0.16
C PHE A 162 0.81 -3.39 -1.67
N ILE A 163 0.32 -2.31 -2.24
CA ILE A 163 0.55 -1.97 -3.64
C ILE A 163 1.09 -0.54 -3.71
N HIS A 164 2.25 -0.36 -4.33
CA HIS A 164 2.77 0.96 -4.63
C HIS A 164 2.29 1.45 -5.99
N VAL A 165 2.00 2.76 -6.04
CA VAL A 165 1.63 3.49 -7.26
C VAL A 165 2.68 4.56 -7.58
N PRO A 166 2.93 4.89 -8.87
CA PRO A 166 3.84 5.95 -9.29
C PRO A 166 3.39 7.35 -8.86
N PHE A 167 4.21 8.35 -9.16
CA PHE A 167 3.79 9.74 -9.16
C PHE A 167 2.67 9.98 -10.19
N LEU A 168 1.80 10.94 -9.91
CA LEU A 168 0.92 11.53 -10.92
C LEU A 168 1.75 12.38 -11.90
N HIS A 169 1.25 12.59 -13.13
CA HIS A 169 1.95 13.40 -14.13
C HIS A 169 2.28 14.81 -13.63
N GLU A 170 1.37 15.43 -12.87
CA GLU A 170 1.53 16.75 -12.28
C GLU A 170 2.51 16.82 -11.10
N GLN A 171 2.89 15.69 -10.52
CA GLN A 171 3.91 15.61 -9.45
C GLN A 171 5.30 15.35 -9.99
N ALA A 172 5.38 14.69 -11.15
CA ALA A 172 6.64 14.25 -11.72
C ALA A 172 7.44 15.46 -12.25
N LYS A 173 8.73 15.51 -11.90
CA LYS A 173 9.67 16.42 -12.56
C LYS A 173 10.03 15.88 -13.94
N GLU A 174 10.59 16.75 -14.80
CA GLU A 174 11.02 16.35 -16.12
C GLU A 174 11.88 15.08 -16.10
N GLY A 175 11.51 14.11 -16.95
CA GLY A 175 12.19 12.80 -17.04
C GLY A 175 11.87 11.80 -15.93
N GLN A 176 11.03 12.14 -14.95
CA GLN A 176 10.59 11.17 -13.95
C GLN A 176 9.40 10.34 -14.45
N PRO A 177 9.39 9.01 -14.18
CA PRO A 177 8.26 8.18 -14.53
C PRO A 177 7.04 8.54 -13.69
N SER A 178 5.87 8.45 -14.31
CA SER A 178 4.58 8.82 -13.72
C SER A 178 3.44 8.10 -14.43
N MET A 179 2.25 8.07 -13.81
CA MET A 179 1.03 7.55 -14.40
C MET A 179 -0.12 8.55 -14.24
N SER A 180 -1.10 8.50 -15.15
CA SER A 180 -2.34 9.24 -14.94
C SER A 180 -3.11 8.68 -13.73
N LEU A 181 -3.90 9.54 -13.07
CA LEU A 181 -4.73 9.08 -11.95
C LEU A 181 -5.75 8.04 -12.42
N ASP A 182 -6.29 8.20 -13.63
CA ASP A 182 -7.27 7.26 -14.20
C ASP A 182 -6.64 5.88 -14.46
N ASP A 183 -5.40 5.80 -14.97
CA ASP A 183 -4.69 4.53 -15.14
C ASP A 183 -4.38 3.86 -13.80
N ILE A 184 -4.02 4.65 -12.78
CA ILE A 184 -3.81 4.12 -11.42
C ILE A 184 -5.11 3.53 -10.88
N VAL A 185 -6.24 4.23 -11.00
CA VAL A 185 -7.57 3.75 -10.55
C VAL A 185 -7.96 2.47 -11.28
N ASN A 186 -7.83 2.44 -12.62
CA ASN A 186 -8.12 1.25 -13.43
C ASN A 186 -7.24 0.06 -13.05
N ALA A 187 -5.95 0.30 -12.80
CA ALA A 187 -5.03 -0.75 -12.36
C ALA A 187 -5.39 -1.30 -10.97
N LEU A 188 -5.79 -0.44 -10.04
CA LEU A 188 -6.24 -0.86 -8.71
C LEU A 188 -7.57 -1.62 -8.78
N ASP A 189 -8.49 -1.25 -9.66
CA ASP A 189 -9.74 -2.00 -9.90
C ASP A 189 -9.42 -3.42 -10.38
N CYS A 190 -8.57 -3.56 -11.41
CA CYS A 190 -8.09 -4.87 -11.88
C CYS A 190 -7.39 -5.68 -10.77
N ALA A 191 -6.55 -5.03 -9.96
CA ALA A 191 -5.85 -5.67 -8.85
C ALA A 191 -6.81 -6.20 -7.78
N ILE A 192 -7.85 -5.44 -7.43
CA ILE A 192 -8.86 -5.84 -6.43
C ILE A 192 -9.69 -7.01 -6.94
N ASN A 193 -10.07 -7.03 -8.22
CA ASN A 193 -10.80 -8.14 -8.83
C ASN A 193 -10.00 -9.46 -8.84
N ALA A 194 -8.66 -9.39 -8.74
CA ALA A 194 -7.78 -10.56 -8.70
C ALA A 194 -7.52 -11.11 -7.28
N ILE A 195 -8.05 -10.47 -6.22
CA ILE A 195 -7.90 -10.91 -4.81
C ILE A 195 -8.97 -11.96 -4.47
#